data_7626c55bbcde01099f9026b55494317f
#
_entry.id   7626c55bbcde01099f9026b55494317f
#
_cell.length_a   1.000
_cell.length_b   1.000
_cell.length_c   1.000
_cell.angle_alpha   90.00
_cell.angle_beta   90.00
_cell.angle_gamma   90.00
#
_symmetry.space_group_name_H-M   'P 1'
#
loop_
_entity.id
_entity.type
_entity.pdbx_description
1 polymer ?
#
loop_
_entity_poly.entity_id
_entity_poly.type
_entity_poly.pdbx_seq_one_letter_code
_entity_poly.pdbx_strand_id
1 'polypeptide(L)'
;MIKKSDYVELSIEEIEEELVSVAIPGGLPEDFFNYGITDKTFYDNMENYIEKVYKNERFSPDELAFREEISEKIYAYTEEKLSVVSDDIKAQLDTLVDICCERYMRYATPKFLQYIGNYFGRITIPAFCFCLFCICLAAVSYLFIGRYEKSKRVYRVSFLSSALLIGAVPAFLLLFAGINKIGITSKPLYSFITLFIKTPLFIMLILAIVIILAVVLEVIIGKKKSLR
;
A
#
# COMPACT_ATOMS: atom_id res chain seq x y z
N MET A 1 4.98 -2.60 1.14
CA MET A 1 3.52 -2.79 1.32
C MET A 1 2.88 -3.33 0.06
N ILE A 2 3.06 -2.74 -1.10
CA ILE A 2 2.45 -3.17 -2.37
C ILE A 2 2.83 -4.60 -2.74
N LYS A 3 4.10 -5.00 -2.60
CA LYS A 3 4.54 -6.42 -2.75
C LYS A 3 3.86 -7.43 -1.80
N LYS A 4 3.14 -6.97 -0.77
CA LYS A 4 2.44 -7.80 0.21
C LYS A 4 0.91 -7.73 0.10
N SER A 5 0.40 -6.88 -0.81
CA SER A 5 -1.03 -6.58 -0.93
C SER A 5 -1.56 -7.19 -2.18
N ASP A 6 -1.36 -8.20 -2.74
CA ASP A 6 -1.95 -8.73 -3.99
C ASP A 6 -2.51 -7.64 -4.95
N TYR A 7 -2.12 -6.36 -4.69
CA TYR A 7 -2.65 -5.19 -5.41
C TYR A 7 -2.29 -5.25 -6.90
N VAL A 8 -1.05 -5.60 -7.20
CA VAL A 8 -0.57 -5.65 -8.59
C VAL A 8 -1.30 -6.75 -9.34
N GLU A 9 -1.38 -7.94 -8.74
CA GLU A 9 -2.03 -9.11 -9.32
C GLU A 9 -3.53 -8.85 -9.57
N LEU A 10 -4.24 -8.34 -8.55
CA LEU A 10 -5.64 -7.96 -8.69
C LEU A 10 -5.87 -6.78 -9.66
N SER A 11 -4.90 -5.87 -9.79
CA SER A 11 -5.01 -4.77 -10.76
C SER A 11 -4.86 -5.26 -12.19
N ILE A 12 -3.97 -6.21 -12.43
CA ILE A 12 -3.80 -6.83 -13.75
C ILE A 12 -5.08 -7.58 -14.13
N GLU A 13 -5.64 -8.38 -13.20
CA GLU A 13 -6.91 -9.08 -13.42
C GLU A 13 -8.06 -8.09 -13.78
N GLU A 14 -8.22 -6.99 -13.03
CA GLU A 14 -9.23 -5.97 -13.35
C GLU A 14 -8.95 -5.25 -14.69
N ILE A 15 -7.67 -4.99 -15.02
CA ILE A 15 -7.30 -4.40 -16.32
C ILE A 15 -7.66 -5.35 -17.46
N GLU A 16 -7.30 -6.62 -17.34
CA GLU A 16 -7.63 -7.63 -18.36
C GLU A 16 -9.15 -7.73 -18.56
N GLU A 17 -9.93 -7.82 -17.47
CA GLU A 17 -11.40 -7.82 -17.53
C GLU A 17 -11.95 -6.55 -18.23
N GLU A 18 -11.41 -5.36 -17.90
CA GLU A 18 -11.84 -4.10 -18.56
C GLU A 18 -11.42 -4.04 -20.04
N LEU A 19 -10.22 -4.50 -20.38
CA LEU A 19 -9.74 -4.53 -21.76
C LEU A 19 -10.55 -5.50 -22.61
N VAL A 20 -10.89 -6.68 -22.09
CA VAL A 20 -11.79 -7.62 -22.75
C VAL A 20 -13.16 -6.99 -23.01
N SER A 21 -13.71 -6.24 -22.05
CA SER A 21 -14.99 -5.54 -22.22
C SER A 21 -15.00 -4.52 -23.34
N VAL A 22 -13.84 -3.96 -23.69
CA VAL A 22 -13.66 -3.00 -24.80
C VAL A 22 -13.33 -3.74 -26.11
N ALA A 23 -12.59 -4.84 -26.04
CA ALA A 23 -12.16 -5.63 -27.19
C ALA A 23 -13.35 -6.29 -27.93
N ILE A 24 -14.26 -6.90 -27.19
CA ILE A 24 -15.42 -7.63 -27.77
C ILE A 24 -16.26 -6.71 -28.68
N PRO A 25 -16.70 -5.51 -28.27
CA PRO A 25 -17.38 -4.57 -29.16
C PRO A 25 -16.51 -4.11 -30.35
N GLY A 26 -15.18 -4.09 -30.20
CA GLY A 26 -14.21 -3.78 -31.27
C GLY A 26 -13.97 -4.93 -32.24
N GLY A 27 -14.61 -6.10 -32.02
CA GLY A 27 -14.45 -7.28 -32.89
C GLY A 27 -13.20 -8.10 -32.61
N LEU A 28 -12.51 -7.85 -31.49
CA LEU A 28 -11.37 -8.66 -31.04
C LEU A 28 -11.87 -9.86 -30.20
N PRO A 29 -11.17 -11.00 -30.22
CA PRO A 29 -11.54 -12.16 -29.43
C PRO A 29 -11.30 -11.91 -27.92
N GLU A 30 -12.05 -12.64 -27.09
CA GLU A 30 -12.00 -12.52 -25.63
C GLU A 30 -10.59 -12.79 -25.06
N ASP A 31 -9.85 -13.68 -25.66
CA ASP A 31 -8.49 -14.08 -25.26
C ASP A 31 -7.37 -13.20 -25.81
N PHE A 32 -7.72 -12.13 -26.56
CA PHE A 32 -6.74 -11.25 -27.20
C PHE A 32 -5.76 -10.59 -26.22
N PHE A 33 -6.26 -10.20 -25.04
CA PHE A 33 -5.47 -9.52 -24.01
C PHE A 33 -4.84 -10.44 -22.96
N ASN A 34 -5.17 -11.73 -22.94
CA ASN A 34 -4.62 -12.68 -21.96
C ASN A 34 -3.08 -12.82 -21.98
N TYR A 35 -2.43 -12.29 -23.00
CA TYR A 35 -0.96 -12.30 -23.16
C TYR A 35 -0.37 -10.90 -23.30
N GLY A 36 -1.15 -9.84 -23.05
CA GLY A 36 -0.78 -8.49 -23.45
C GLY A 36 -0.10 -7.66 -22.38
N ILE A 37 -0.41 -7.91 -21.12
CA ILE A 37 0.18 -7.16 -20.01
C ILE A 37 1.12 -8.09 -19.28
N THR A 38 2.43 -7.82 -19.37
CA THR A 38 3.38 -8.56 -18.56
C THR A 38 3.37 -8.00 -17.15
N ASP A 39 3.13 -8.86 -16.17
CA ASP A 39 3.16 -8.55 -14.72
C ASP A 39 4.38 -7.71 -14.35
N LYS A 40 5.51 -8.00 -15.00
CA LYS A 40 6.77 -7.29 -14.76
C LYS A 40 6.70 -5.83 -15.18
N THR A 41 6.19 -5.52 -16.38
CA THR A 41 6.13 -4.15 -16.91
C THR A 41 5.16 -3.31 -16.06
N PHE A 42 4.02 -3.86 -15.69
CA PHE A 42 3.06 -3.18 -14.83
C PHE A 42 3.66 -2.93 -13.44
N TYR A 43 4.35 -3.93 -12.88
CA TYR A 43 4.99 -3.83 -11.59
C TYR A 43 6.09 -2.75 -11.57
N ASP A 44 6.96 -2.74 -12.58
CA ASP A 44 8.07 -1.78 -12.70
C ASP A 44 7.54 -0.35 -12.87
N ASN A 45 6.49 -0.15 -13.67
CA ASN A 45 5.82 1.15 -13.83
C ASN A 45 5.20 1.62 -12.52
N MET A 46 4.56 0.73 -11.79
CA MET A 46 3.93 1.06 -10.53
C MET A 46 4.96 1.33 -9.43
N GLU A 47 6.05 0.57 -9.34
CA GLU A 47 7.13 0.80 -8.38
C GLU A 47 7.79 2.17 -8.64
N ASN A 48 8.08 2.50 -9.89
CA ASN A 48 8.61 3.79 -10.31
C ASN A 48 7.65 4.95 -9.98
N TYR A 49 6.35 4.76 -10.24
CA TYR A 49 5.33 5.74 -9.89
C TYR A 49 5.33 6.05 -8.39
N ILE A 50 5.32 5.02 -7.56
CA ILE A 50 5.31 5.16 -6.11
C ILE A 50 6.57 5.84 -5.61
N GLU A 51 7.74 5.45 -6.12
CA GLU A 51 9.02 6.07 -5.73
C GLU A 51 9.01 7.57 -6.03
N LYS A 52 8.56 7.97 -7.22
CA LYS A 52 8.49 9.38 -7.61
C LYS A 52 7.43 10.16 -6.83
N VAL A 53 6.28 9.56 -6.56
CA VAL A 53 5.24 10.17 -5.70
C VAL A 53 5.79 10.45 -4.29
N TYR A 54 6.55 9.52 -3.70
CA TYR A 54 7.19 9.75 -2.41
C TYR A 54 8.28 10.82 -2.44
N LYS A 55 9.00 10.95 -3.55
CA LYS A 55 10.00 12.01 -3.76
C LYS A 55 9.39 13.35 -4.15
N ASN A 56 8.06 13.43 -4.29
CA ASN A 56 7.32 14.59 -4.77
C ASN A 56 7.76 15.04 -6.19
N GLU A 57 8.18 14.08 -7.01
CA GLU A 57 8.53 14.25 -8.41
C GLU A 57 7.32 13.96 -9.30
N ARG A 58 7.25 14.65 -10.46
CA ARG A 58 6.23 14.32 -11.45
C ARG A 58 6.61 13.00 -12.13
N PHE A 59 5.71 12.04 -12.10
CA PHE A 59 5.81 10.80 -12.84
C PHE A 59 4.90 10.89 -14.07
N SER A 60 5.47 10.64 -15.23
CA SER A 60 4.74 10.21 -16.41
C SER A 60 5.15 8.76 -16.62
N PRO A 61 4.23 7.80 -16.54
CA PRO A 61 4.53 6.42 -16.91
C PRO A 61 4.94 6.39 -18.36
N ASP A 62 5.62 5.33 -18.75
CA ASP A 62 5.95 5.10 -20.15
C ASP A 62 4.70 4.66 -20.91
N GLU A 63 3.78 5.62 -21.05
CA GLU A 63 2.53 5.48 -21.80
C GLU A 63 2.84 5.16 -23.26
N LEU A 64 3.94 5.69 -23.77
CA LEU A 64 4.39 5.47 -25.14
C LEU A 64 4.74 4.01 -25.39
N ALA A 65 5.50 3.37 -24.50
CA ALA A 65 5.90 1.97 -24.66
C ALA A 65 4.68 1.03 -24.61
N PHE A 66 3.75 1.26 -23.67
CA PHE A 66 2.52 0.48 -23.61
C PHE A 66 1.63 0.71 -24.84
N ARG A 67 1.52 1.96 -25.28
CA ARG A 67 0.75 2.34 -26.45
C ARG A 67 1.30 1.68 -27.74
N GLU A 68 2.61 1.69 -27.92
CA GLU A 68 3.28 1.04 -29.05
C GLU A 68 3.03 -0.47 -29.04
N GLU A 69 3.20 -1.13 -27.89
CA GLU A 69 2.98 -2.57 -27.74
C GLU A 69 1.53 -2.98 -28.06
N ILE A 70 0.54 -2.26 -27.50
CA ILE A 70 -0.89 -2.55 -27.74
C ILE A 70 -1.27 -2.22 -29.19
N SER A 71 -0.79 -1.10 -29.72
CA SER A 71 -1.03 -0.71 -31.10
C SER A 71 -0.52 -1.78 -32.07
N GLU A 72 0.74 -2.21 -31.91
CA GLU A 72 1.35 -3.24 -32.74
C GLU A 72 0.52 -4.55 -32.72
N LYS A 73 0.08 -4.99 -31.55
CA LYS A 73 -0.74 -6.21 -31.40
C LYS A 73 -2.09 -6.08 -32.08
N ILE A 74 -2.79 -4.96 -31.88
CA ILE A 74 -4.12 -4.71 -32.45
C ILE A 74 -4.02 -4.62 -33.98
N TYR A 75 -3.05 -3.89 -34.49
CA TYR A 75 -2.84 -3.77 -35.93
C TYR A 75 -2.44 -5.08 -36.56
N ALA A 76 -1.48 -5.83 -35.98
CA ALA A 76 -1.06 -7.14 -36.48
C ALA A 76 -2.23 -8.14 -36.55
N TYR A 77 -3.07 -8.19 -35.51
CA TYR A 77 -4.25 -9.05 -35.51
C TYR A 77 -5.25 -8.63 -36.59
N THR A 78 -5.45 -7.33 -36.79
CA THR A 78 -6.41 -6.82 -37.76
C THR A 78 -5.92 -7.07 -39.20
N GLU A 79 -4.63 -6.89 -39.47
CA GLU A 79 -4.02 -7.17 -40.77
C GLU A 79 -4.04 -8.67 -41.13
N GLU A 80 -3.94 -9.54 -40.12
CA GLU A 80 -4.08 -11.00 -40.35
C GLU A 80 -5.51 -11.37 -40.76
N LYS A 81 -6.52 -10.66 -40.24
CA LYS A 81 -7.95 -10.95 -40.48
C LYS A 81 -8.52 -10.22 -41.70
N LEU A 82 -8.00 -9.04 -42.01
CA LEU A 82 -8.49 -8.17 -43.07
C LEU A 82 -7.42 -7.96 -44.13
N SER A 83 -7.73 -8.30 -45.38
CA SER A 83 -6.82 -8.12 -46.53
C SER A 83 -6.52 -6.65 -46.86
N VAL A 84 -7.40 -5.73 -46.47
CA VAL A 84 -7.26 -4.27 -46.64
C VAL A 84 -7.83 -3.55 -45.44
N VAL A 85 -7.02 -2.73 -44.78
CA VAL A 85 -7.42 -1.86 -43.68
C VAL A 85 -7.73 -0.48 -44.24
N SER A 86 -9.01 -0.09 -44.29
CA SER A 86 -9.44 1.25 -44.72
C SER A 86 -9.06 2.30 -43.67
N ASP A 87 -9.03 3.58 -44.06
CA ASP A 87 -8.69 4.66 -43.14
C ASP A 87 -9.73 4.84 -42.02
N ASP A 88 -10.99 4.49 -42.28
CA ASP A 88 -12.04 4.49 -41.25
C ASP A 88 -11.78 3.40 -40.21
N ILE A 89 -11.29 2.21 -40.62
CA ILE A 89 -10.93 1.14 -39.70
C ILE A 89 -9.71 1.57 -38.87
N LYS A 90 -8.71 2.21 -39.46
CA LYS A 90 -7.54 2.72 -38.71
C LYS A 90 -7.96 3.70 -37.62
N ALA A 91 -8.85 4.65 -37.92
CA ALA A 91 -9.36 5.61 -36.94
C ALA A 91 -10.11 4.92 -35.76
N GLN A 92 -10.82 3.82 -36.04
CA GLN A 92 -11.47 3.02 -35.00
C GLN A 92 -10.45 2.25 -34.15
N LEU A 93 -9.40 1.68 -34.78
CA LEU A 93 -8.33 1.00 -34.08
C LEU A 93 -7.53 1.96 -33.19
N ASP A 94 -7.22 3.17 -33.68
CA ASP A 94 -6.53 4.19 -32.88
C ASP A 94 -7.38 4.58 -31.66
N THR A 95 -8.71 4.72 -31.84
CA THR A 95 -9.63 4.98 -30.72
C THR A 95 -9.62 3.84 -29.71
N LEU A 96 -9.59 2.58 -30.18
CA LEU A 96 -9.50 1.41 -29.30
C LEU A 96 -8.18 1.40 -28.52
N VAL A 97 -7.05 1.68 -29.16
CA VAL A 97 -5.74 1.83 -28.53
C VAL A 97 -5.78 2.91 -27.44
N ASP A 98 -6.39 4.08 -27.75
CA ASP A 98 -6.52 5.18 -26.77
C ASP A 98 -7.32 4.75 -25.53
N ILE A 99 -8.42 4.05 -25.73
CA ILE A 99 -9.24 3.53 -24.61
C ILE A 99 -8.47 2.51 -23.79
N CYS A 100 -7.74 1.59 -24.43
CA CYS A 100 -6.90 0.61 -23.74
C CYS A 100 -5.82 1.29 -22.89
N CYS A 101 -5.14 2.31 -23.45
CA CYS A 101 -4.15 3.09 -22.74
C CYS A 101 -4.76 3.84 -21.54
N GLU A 102 -5.91 4.48 -21.70
CA GLU A 102 -6.60 5.17 -20.60
C GLU A 102 -6.94 4.22 -19.45
N ARG A 103 -7.43 3.01 -19.78
CA ARG A 103 -7.77 1.99 -18.78
C ARG A 103 -6.52 1.53 -18.02
N TYR A 104 -5.48 1.13 -18.74
CA TYR A 104 -4.19 0.73 -18.16
C TYR A 104 -3.64 1.81 -17.22
N MET A 105 -3.60 3.07 -17.68
CA MET A 105 -3.07 4.19 -16.93
C MET A 105 -3.84 4.47 -15.63
N ARG A 106 -5.14 4.21 -15.60
CA ARG A 106 -5.97 4.36 -14.41
C ARG A 106 -5.49 3.49 -13.26
N TYR A 107 -5.02 2.28 -13.56
CA TYR A 107 -4.51 1.34 -12.56
C TYR A 107 -3.01 1.51 -12.31
N ALA A 108 -2.24 1.80 -13.35
CA ALA A 108 -0.78 2.01 -13.22
C ALA A 108 -0.44 3.29 -12.44
N THR A 109 -1.31 4.31 -12.47
CA THR A 109 -1.10 5.60 -11.77
C THR A 109 -2.28 5.99 -10.88
N PRO A 110 -2.60 5.22 -9.86
CA PRO A 110 -3.78 5.50 -9.04
C PRO A 110 -3.62 6.82 -8.28
N LYS A 111 -4.49 7.79 -8.57
CA LYS A 111 -4.46 9.15 -8.00
C LYS A 111 -4.47 9.16 -6.47
N PHE A 112 -5.10 8.18 -5.84
CA PHE A 112 -5.14 8.10 -4.38
C PHE A 112 -3.75 7.92 -3.75
N LEU A 113 -2.83 7.20 -4.42
CA LEU A 113 -1.44 7.06 -3.95
C LEU A 113 -0.71 8.40 -3.94
N GLN A 114 -1.01 9.29 -4.88
CA GLN A 114 -0.44 10.64 -4.92
C GLN A 114 -0.89 11.46 -3.70
N TYR A 115 -2.17 11.37 -3.32
CA TYR A 115 -2.66 12.04 -2.11
C TYR A 115 -2.01 11.47 -0.84
N ILE A 116 -1.94 10.15 -0.73
CA ILE A 116 -1.30 9.46 0.38
C ILE A 116 0.19 9.81 0.44
N GLY A 117 0.93 9.71 -0.67
CA GLY A 117 2.35 10.02 -0.74
C GLY A 117 2.66 11.46 -0.33
N ASN A 118 1.92 12.43 -0.85
CA ASN A 118 2.05 13.84 -0.49
C ASN A 118 1.77 14.10 0.99
N TYR A 119 0.76 13.46 1.55
CA TYR A 119 0.41 13.60 2.96
C TYR A 119 1.50 13.00 3.86
N PHE A 120 1.92 11.77 3.58
CA PHE A 120 2.96 11.09 4.37
C PHE A 120 4.33 11.75 4.20
N GLY A 121 4.71 12.18 3.00
CA GLY A 121 5.95 12.90 2.78
C GLY A 121 6.08 14.16 3.65
N ARG A 122 4.97 14.86 3.88
CA ARG A 122 4.94 16.05 4.74
C ARG A 122 4.96 15.76 6.23
N ILE A 123 4.36 14.64 6.67
CA ILE A 123 4.18 14.33 8.09
C ILE A 123 5.31 13.45 8.63
N THR A 124 5.99 12.68 7.79
CA THR A 124 7.00 11.71 8.24
C THR A 124 8.12 12.37 9.05
N ILE A 125 8.69 13.49 8.58
CA ILE A 125 9.76 14.18 9.28
C ILE A 125 9.29 14.77 10.61
N PRO A 126 8.19 15.55 10.68
CA PRO A 126 7.67 16.05 11.96
C PRO A 126 7.31 14.94 12.94
N ALA A 127 6.70 13.86 12.46
CA ALA A 127 6.34 12.72 13.29
C ALA A 127 7.58 12.03 13.87
N PHE A 128 8.61 11.83 13.07
CA PHE A 128 9.89 11.25 13.52
C PHE A 128 10.57 12.13 14.57
N CYS A 129 10.64 13.44 14.34
CA CYS A 129 11.18 14.39 15.31
C CYS A 129 10.39 14.38 16.63
N PHE A 130 9.06 14.31 16.54
CA PHE A 130 8.20 14.23 17.72
C PHE A 130 8.42 12.91 18.49
N CYS A 131 8.55 11.79 17.81
CA CYS A 131 8.86 10.50 18.44
C CYS A 131 10.23 10.53 19.14
N LEU A 132 11.27 11.08 18.51
CA LEU A 132 12.59 11.26 19.13
C LEU A 132 12.51 12.14 20.37
N PHE A 133 11.78 13.24 20.30
CA PHE A 133 11.57 14.13 21.45
C PHE A 133 10.89 13.40 22.62
N CYS A 134 9.83 12.62 22.35
CA CYS A 134 9.17 11.80 23.36
C CYS A 134 10.09 10.75 24.00
N ILE A 135 10.93 10.10 23.19
CA ILE A 135 11.93 9.13 23.68
C ILE A 135 12.95 9.81 24.58
N CYS A 136 13.47 10.98 24.18
CA CYS A 136 14.40 11.77 25.00
C CYS A 136 13.76 12.18 26.32
N LEU A 137 12.53 12.69 26.32
CA LEU A 137 11.80 13.03 27.53
C LEU A 137 11.59 11.81 28.46
N ALA A 138 11.25 10.66 27.90
CA ALA A 138 11.11 9.43 28.67
C ALA A 138 12.43 8.99 29.29
N ALA A 139 13.55 9.07 28.55
CA ALA A 139 14.90 8.75 29.04
C ALA A 139 15.32 9.71 30.16
N VAL A 140 15.15 11.00 29.98
CA VAL A 140 15.46 12.03 31.01
C VAL A 140 14.62 11.78 32.26
N SER A 141 13.32 11.56 32.11
CA SER A 141 12.42 11.22 33.21
C SER A 141 12.86 9.97 33.95
N TYR A 142 13.28 8.95 33.22
CA TYR A 142 13.83 7.69 33.79
C TYR A 142 15.07 7.95 34.64
N LEU A 143 16.04 8.76 34.14
CA LEU A 143 17.27 9.08 34.86
C LEU A 143 17.01 9.89 36.13
N PHE A 144 16.08 10.85 36.09
CA PHE A 144 15.75 11.66 37.26
C PHE A 144 14.99 10.92 38.34
N ILE A 145 13.99 10.13 37.96
CA ILE A 145 13.12 9.42 38.89
C ILE A 145 13.76 8.11 39.38
N GLY A 146 14.64 7.50 38.56
CA GLY A 146 15.34 6.24 38.89
C GLY A 146 16.25 6.32 40.13
N ARG A 147 16.55 7.55 40.62
CA ARG A 147 17.28 7.77 41.88
C ARG A 147 16.48 7.46 43.15
N TYR A 148 15.15 7.35 43.07
CA TYR A 148 14.29 7.09 44.24
C TYR A 148 13.72 5.65 44.17
N GLU A 149 14.03 4.82 45.17
CA GLU A 149 13.59 3.40 45.21
C GLU A 149 12.07 3.20 45.14
N LYS A 150 11.30 4.11 45.73
CA LYS A 150 9.83 4.11 45.66
C LYS A 150 9.29 4.32 44.22
N SER A 151 10.09 4.88 43.34
CA SER A 151 9.64 5.23 41.99
C SER A 151 9.63 4.05 41.02
N LYS A 152 10.37 2.97 41.27
CA LYS A 152 10.38 1.78 40.41
C LYS A 152 8.97 1.17 40.25
N ARG A 153 8.17 1.18 41.31
CA ARG A 153 6.79 0.68 41.25
C ARG A 153 5.90 1.59 40.40
N VAL A 154 6.04 2.89 40.54
CA VAL A 154 5.30 3.88 39.76
C VAL A 154 5.62 3.74 38.27
N TYR A 155 6.92 3.57 37.93
CA TYR A 155 7.35 3.33 36.56
C TYR A 155 6.72 2.10 35.94
N ARG A 156 6.75 0.96 36.63
CA ARG A 156 6.16 -0.29 36.15
C ARG A 156 4.68 -0.13 35.87
N VAL A 157 3.95 0.53 36.76
CA VAL A 157 2.52 0.80 36.60
C VAL A 157 2.28 1.74 35.39
N SER A 158 3.11 2.78 35.24
CA SER A 158 2.99 3.70 34.12
C SER A 158 3.28 3.03 32.78
N PHE A 159 4.34 2.22 32.68
CA PHE A 159 4.64 1.45 31.47
C PHE A 159 3.55 0.44 31.13
N LEU A 160 3.03 -0.27 32.15
CA LEU A 160 1.94 -1.21 31.95
C LEU A 160 0.66 -0.52 31.47
N SER A 161 0.28 0.61 32.09
CA SER A 161 -0.87 1.41 31.68
C SER A 161 -0.72 1.94 30.26
N SER A 162 0.48 2.43 29.91
CA SER A 162 0.76 2.90 28.54
C SER A 162 0.69 1.75 27.52
N ALA A 163 1.23 0.59 27.85
CA ALA A 163 1.17 -0.58 26.98
C ALA A 163 -0.28 -1.06 26.78
N LEU A 164 -1.09 -1.07 27.84
CA LEU A 164 -2.51 -1.41 27.73
C LEU A 164 -3.26 -0.42 26.85
N LEU A 165 -2.98 0.88 26.95
CA LEU A 165 -3.61 1.92 26.15
C LEU A 165 -3.20 1.82 24.68
N ILE A 166 -1.89 1.63 24.41
CA ILE A 166 -1.36 1.42 23.06
C ILE A 166 -1.91 0.14 22.42
N GLY A 167 -2.15 -0.90 23.21
CA GLY A 167 -2.69 -2.17 22.72
C GLY A 167 -4.23 -2.19 22.60
N ALA A 168 -4.95 -1.54 23.51
CA ALA A 168 -6.41 -1.59 23.57
C ALA A 168 -7.06 -0.92 22.34
N VAL A 169 -6.54 0.24 21.90
CA VAL A 169 -7.08 0.98 20.74
C VAL A 169 -6.98 0.16 19.45
N PRO A 170 -5.80 -0.33 19.05
CA PRO A 170 -5.71 -1.14 17.84
C PRO A 170 -6.46 -2.49 17.97
N ALA A 171 -6.47 -3.12 19.14
CA ALA A 171 -7.27 -4.32 19.36
C ALA A 171 -8.76 -4.06 19.13
N PHE A 172 -9.29 -2.98 19.69
CA PHE A 172 -10.67 -2.57 19.48
C PHE A 172 -10.96 -2.28 18.00
N LEU A 173 -10.10 -1.53 17.32
CA LEU A 173 -10.27 -1.20 15.90
C LEU A 173 -10.22 -2.44 15.01
N LEU A 174 -9.32 -3.38 15.28
CA LEU A 174 -9.23 -4.62 14.51
C LEU A 174 -10.43 -5.54 14.69
N LEU A 175 -10.99 -5.59 15.91
CA LEU A 175 -12.12 -6.47 16.25
C LEU A 175 -13.48 -5.87 15.88
N PHE A 176 -13.68 -4.57 16.09
CA PHE A 176 -15.00 -3.96 16.05
C PHE A 176 -15.19 -2.92 14.94
N ALA A 177 -14.13 -2.29 14.39
CA ALA A 177 -14.28 -1.21 13.41
C ALA A 177 -14.73 -1.66 12.02
N GLY A 178 -14.95 -2.96 11.83
CA GLY A 178 -15.47 -3.47 10.55
C GLY A 178 -14.58 -3.16 9.35
N ILE A 179 -13.25 -3.09 9.53
CA ILE A 179 -12.27 -2.78 8.48
C ILE A 179 -12.47 -3.68 7.24
N ASN A 180 -12.97 -4.89 7.45
CA ASN A 180 -13.29 -5.84 6.39
C ASN A 180 -14.64 -5.55 5.69
N LYS A 181 -15.39 -4.52 6.10
CA LYS A 181 -16.71 -4.16 5.56
C LYS A 181 -16.69 -2.80 4.84
N ILE A 182 -15.50 -2.30 4.52
CA ILE A 182 -15.36 -1.05 3.76
C ILE A 182 -15.88 -1.31 2.35
N GLY A 183 -16.93 -0.61 1.96
CA GLY A 183 -17.57 -0.75 0.64
C GLY A 183 -16.75 -0.08 -0.47
N ILE A 184 -15.66 -0.71 -0.87
CA ILE A 184 -14.85 -0.28 -2.02
C ILE A 184 -15.12 -1.24 -3.17
N THR A 185 -15.51 -0.71 -4.32
CA THR A 185 -15.88 -1.50 -5.49
C THR A 185 -14.67 -2.17 -6.15
N SER A 186 -13.51 -1.51 -6.17
CA SER A 186 -12.28 -2.06 -6.74
C SER A 186 -11.60 -3.01 -5.74
N LYS A 187 -11.43 -4.26 -6.14
CA LYS A 187 -10.75 -5.32 -5.35
C LYS A 187 -9.32 -4.94 -4.98
N PRO A 188 -8.46 -4.47 -5.94
CA PRO A 188 -7.09 -4.09 -5.62
C PRO A 188 -7.02 -2.93 -4.62
N LEU A 189 -7.85 -1.91 -4.79
CA LEU A 189 -7.92 -0.78 -3.86
C LEU A 189 -8.36 -1.21 -2.46
N TYR A 190 -9.32 -2.11 -2.37
CA TYR A 190 -9.77 -2.68 -1.10
C TYR A 190 -8.64 -3.44 -0.40
N SER A 191 -7.93 -4.33 -1.11
CA SER A 191 -6.80 -5.09 -0.58
C SER A 191 -5.71 -4.16 -0.02
N PHE A 192 -5.33 -3.15 -0.82
CA PHE A 192 -4.31 -2.17 -0.44
C PHE A 192 -4.72 -1.36 0.80
N ILE A 193 -5.91 -0.76 0.81
CA ILE A 193 -6.39 0.06 1.94
C ILE A 193 -6.53 -0.76 3.21
N THR A 194 -7.04 -1.98 3.09
CA THR A 194 -7.19 -2.88 4.23
C THR A 194 -5.82 -3.23 4.84
N LEU A 195 -4.83 -3.54 4.02
CA LEU A 195 -3.46 -3.81 4.48
C LEU A 195 -2.82 -2.56 5.08
N PHE A 196 -3.02 -1.40 4.45
CA PHE A 196 -2.50 -0.11 4.89
C PHE A 196 -3.02 0.28 6.29
N ILE A 197 -4.29 0.01 6.58
CA ILE A 197 -4.89 0.26 7.91
C ILE A 197 -4.45 -0.80 8.93
N LYS A 198 -4.46 -2.08 8.55
CA LYS A 198 -4.13 -3.18 9.48
C LYS A 198 -2.68 -3.20 9.90
N THR A 199 -1.74 -2.89 9.00
CA THR A 199 -0.30 -2.98 9.30
C THR A 199 0.13 -2.13 10.50
N PRO A 200 -0.17 -0.81 10.58
CA PRO A 200 0.19 -0.01 11.76
C PRO A 200 -0.50 -0.48 13.03
N LEU A 201 -1.74 -0.96 12.94
CA LEU A 201 -2.46 -1.49 14.12
C LEU A 201 -1.78 -2.75 14.67
N PHE A 202 -1.33 -3.67 13.80
CA PHE A 202 -0.55 -4.84 14.22
C PHE A 202 0.80 -4.45 14.81
N ILE A 203 1.51 -3.47 14.24
CA ILE A 203 2.78 -2.98 14.80
C ILE A 203 2.56 -2.41 16.20
N MET A 204 1.50 -1.65 16.43
CA MET A 204 1.16 -1.12 17.75
C MET A 204 0.84 -2.24 18.76
N LEU A 205 0.14 -3.29 18.35
CA LEU A 205 -0.12 -4.46 19.20
C LEU A 205 1.17 -5.19 19.59
N ILE A 206 2.05 -5.43 18.62
CA ILE A 206 3.36 -6.05 18.88
C ILE A 206 4.17 -5.20 19.86
N LEU A 207 4.21 -3.89 19.67
CA LEU A 207 4.90 -2.96 20.55
C LEU A 207 4.34 -3.04 21.99
N ALA A 208 3.03 -3.06 22.15
CA ALA A 208 2.38 -3.21 23.46
C ALA A 208 2.78 -4.52 24.15
N ILE A 209 2.80 -5.64 23.42
CA ILE A 209 3.23 -6.94 23.93
C ILE A 209 4.69 -6.90 24.37
N VAL A 210 5.58 -6.32 23.57
CA VAL A 210 7.01 -6.19 23.90
C VAL A 210 7.22 -5.39 25.18
N ILE A 211 6.49 -4.28 25.36
CA ILE A 211 6.58 -3.47 26.59
C ILE A 211 6.09 -4.28 27.80
N ILE A 212 4.98 -5.01 27.70
CA ILE A 212 4.46 -5.86 28.79
C ILE A 212 5.49 -6.92 29.17
N LEU A 213 6.07 -7.61 28.19
CA LEU A 213 7.09 -8.62 28.42
C LEU A 213 8.34 -8.04 29.10
N ALA A 214 8.79 -6.86 28.69
CA ALA A 214 9.93 -6.18 29.31
C ALA A 214 9.66 -5.86 30.79
N VAL A 215 8.47 -5.35 31.13
CA VAL A 215 8.07 -5.09 32.53
C VAL A 215 8.01 -6.39 33.35
N VAL A 216 7.47 -7.46 32.81
CA VAL A 216 7.41 -8.77 33.48
C VAL A 216 8.81 -9.32 33.74
N LEU A 217 9.70 -9.27 32.77
CA LEU A 217 11.09 -9.70 32.90
C LEU A 217 11.84 -8.90 34.00
N GLU A 218 11.66 -7.57 34.02
CA GLU A 218 12.24 -6.71 35.07
C GLU A 218 11.77 -7.12 36.47
N VAL A 219 10.47 -7.46 36.63
CA VAL A 219 9.92 -7.92 37.91
C VAL A 219 10.53 -9.26 38.33
N ILE A 220 10.68 -10.20 37.41
CA ILE A 220 11.25 -11.52 37.66
C ILE A 220 12.73 -11.41 38.10
N ILE A 221 13.53 -10.62 37.35
CA ILE A 221 14.94 -10.41 37.65
C ILE A 221 15.12 -9.67 38.99
N GLY A 222 14.27 -8.67 39.27
CA GLY A 222 14.29 -7.93 40.53
C GLY A 222 13.97 -8.81 41.73
N LYS A 223 13.03 -9.74 41.64
CA LYS A 223 12.76 -10.74 42.70
C LYS A 223 13.95 -11.70 42.93
N LYS A 224 14.64 -12.14 41.88
CA LYS A 224 15.79 -13.04 42.00
C LYS A 224 16.99 -12.38 42.66
N LYS A 225 17.16 -11.06 42.52
CA LYS A 225 18.23 -10.29 43.22
C LYS A 225 17.90 -10.04 44.69
N SER A 226 16.66 -10.02 45.11
CA SER A 226 16.22 -9.83 46.49
C SER A 226 16.25 -11.11 47.30
N LEU A 227 16.39 -12.28 46.66
CA LEU A 227 16.50 -13.62 47.29
C LEU A 227 17.94 -14.13 47.43
N ARG A 228 18.92 -13.36 46.94
CA ARG A 228 20.36 -13.56 47.17
C ARG A 228 20.90 -12.49 48.10
#